data_b613661b92ac8e8735e9eca0f240595b
#
_entry.id   b613661b92ac8e8735e9eca0f240595b
#
_cell.length_a   1.000
_cell.length_b   1.000
_cell.length_c   1.000
_cell.angle_alpha   90.00
_cell.angle_beta   90.00
_cell.angle_gamma   90.00
#
_symmetry.space_group_name_H-M   'P 1'
#
loop_
_entity.id
_entity.type
_entity.pdbx_description
1 polymer ?
#
loop_
_entity_poly.entity_id
_entity_poly.type
_entity_poly.pdbx_seq_one_letter_code
_entity_poly.pdbx_strand_id
1 'polypeptide(L)'
;EMCIRDRSISNLDGEYKHLWVAPNAMKDRIISYIDNEMKKGKNGQIFIKVNSVTDKEIICKLQEASKAGVDITMLVRGICCILPGIPGLTENIKVYSIVGRFLEHSRIYSFGKGEEQKLFIASADIMTRNMDNRVEVGCPIYSQDIKDAINHYIRICLSDTVKARVLQSDGTYDLKPNVQSKINCQEVLLREAISEKINRQSIVSLQPYNSAHDSHNGFFKRLYASVITKLYNNLKKDSD
;
A
#
# COMPACT_ATOMS: atom_id res chain seq x y z
N GLU A 1 5.27 -20.13 10.18
CA GLU A 1 3.80 -19.94 10.05
C GLU A 1 3.18 -20.80 8.95
N MET A 2 3.84 -21.03 7.82
CA MET A 2 3.33 -21.97 6.80
C MET A 2 3.21 -23.42 7.33
N CYS A 3 4.03 -23.81 8.30
CA CYS A 3 3.95 -25.14 8.93
C CYS A 3 2.74 -25.33 9.85
N ILE A 4 2.11 -24.28 10.32
CA ILE A 4 0.94 -24.35 11.20
C ILE A 4 -0.32 -24.73 10.41
N ARG A 5 -0.41 -24.31 9.16
CA ARG A 5 -1.52 -24.62 8.27
C ARG A 5 -1.66 -26.10 7.97
N ASP A 6 -0.54 -26.81 7.92
CA ASP A 6 -0.50 -28.24 7.58
C ASP A 6 -0.92 -29.15 8.76
N ARG A 7 -1.09 -28.57 9.95
CA ARG A 7 -1.42 -29.32 11.17
C ARG A 7 -2.87 -29.22 11.63
N SER A 8 -3.79 -28.79 10.82
CA SER A 8 -5.25 -28.78 11.09
C SER A 8 -5.68 -28.08 12.41
N ILE A 9 -4.84 -27.23 13.00
CA ILE A 9 -5.07 -26.65 14.33
C ILE A 9 -5.35 -25.15 14.28
N SER A 10 -5.30 -24.51 13.10
CA SER A 10 -5.74 -23.14 12.98
C SER A 10 -7.26 -23.11 13.03
N ASN A 11 -7.81 -22.58 14.10
CA ASN A 11 -9.24 -22.29 14.22
C ASN A 11 -9.56 -21.17 13.23
N LEU A 12 -9.76 -21.51 11.96
CA LEU A 12 -10.11 -20.58 10.88
C LEU A 12 -11.52 -20.00 11.08
N ASP A 13 -12.30 -20.58 12.00
CA ASP A 13 -13.68 -20.20 12.30
C ASP A 13 -13.78 -19.00 13.27
N GLY A 14 -12.65 -18.41 13.65
CA GLY A 14 -12.64 -17.22 14.52
C GLY A 14 -13.17 -15.98 13.84
N GLU A 15 -14.24 -15.39 14.40
CA GLU A 15 -14.68 -14.04 14.00
C GLU A 15 -13.69 -12.99 14.51
N TYR A 16 -13.01 -12.33 13.57
CA TYR A 16 -12.13 -11.20 13.86
C TYR A 16 -12.89 -9.87 13.71
N LYS A 17 -13.15 -9.16 14.80
CA LYS A 17 -13.93 -7.92 14.77
C LYS A 17 -13.24 -6.80 13.98
N HIS A 18 -11.92 -6.70 14.07
CA HIS A 18 -11.14 -5.59 13.54
C HIS A 18 -10.27 -6.00 12.36
N LEU A 19 -9.71 -7.19 12.37
CA LEU A 19 -8.82 -7.66 11.33
C LEU A 19 -9.59 -8.27 10.14
N TRP A 20 -9.06 -8.10 8.96
CA TRP A 20 -9.45 -8.90 7.81
C TRP A 20 -8.58 -10.14 7.78
N VAL A 21 -9.16 -11.29 7.70
CA VAL A 21 -8.42 -12.56 7.64
C VAL A 21 -8.90 -13.36 6.43
N ALA A 22 -7.97 -13.74 5.56
CA ALA A 22 -8.23 -14.68 4.50
C ALA A 22 -7.92 -16.12 5.01
N PRO A 23 -8.64 -17.13 4.49
CA PRO A 23 -9.65 -17.08 3.42
C PRO A 23 -11.05 -16.65 3.88
N ASN A 24 -11.30 -16.50 5.17
CA ASN A 24 -12.66 -16.50 5.74
C ASN A 24 -13.44 -15.19 5.48
N ALA A 25 -12.80 -14.03 5.61
CA ALA A 25 -13.55 -12.77 5.61
C ALA A 25 -12.92 -11.64 4.79
N MET A 26 -11.67 -11.77 4.34
CA MET A 26 -10.95 -10.66 3.72
C MET A 26 -11.61 -10.21 2.41
N LYS A 27 -11.97 -11.13 1.54
CA LYS A 27 -12.64 -10.83 0.26
C LYS A 27 -13.96 -10.11 0.48
N ASP A 28 -14.82 -10.66 1.32
CA ASP A 28 -16.15 -10.10 1.62
C ASP A 28 -16.04 -8.70 2.24
N ARG A 29 -15.04 -8.50 3.10
CA ARG A 29 -14.77 -7.19 3.68
C ARG A 29 -14.35 -6.17 2.63
N ILE A 30 -13.44 -6.53 1.72
CA ILE A 30 -13.03 -5.65 0.62
C ILE A 30 -14.24 -5.30 -0.25
N ILE A 31 -15.05 -6.27 -0.64
CA ILE A 31 -16.27 -6.08 -1.43
C ILE A 31 -17.24 -5.15 -0.69
N SER A 32 -17.48 -5.37 0.59
CA SER A 32 -18.36 -4.53 1.42
C SER A 32 -17.89 -3.06 1.47
N TYR A 33 -16.58 -2.81 1.57
CA TYR A 33 -16.05 -1.45 1.52
C TYR A 33 -16.21 -0.81 0.13
N ILE A 34 -16.04 -1.58 -0.95
CA ILE A 34 -16.32 -1.10 -2.31
C ILE A 34 -17.80 -0.74 -2.46
N ASP A 35 -18.72 -1.60 -1.98
CA ASP A 35 -20.17 -1.35 -2.00
C ASP A 35 -20.56 -0.08 -1.22
N ASN A 36 -19.88 0.20 -0.11
CA ASN A 36 -20.12 1.42 0.64
C ASN A 36 -19.66 2.68 -0.13
N GLU A 37 -18.57 2.60 -0.88
CA GLU A 37 -18.15 3.70 -1.74
C GLU A 37 -19.08 3.85 -2.96
N MET A 38 -19.62 2.76 -3.51
CA MET A 38 -20.61 2.81 -4.60
C MET A 38 -21.86 3.58 -4.19
N LYS A 39 -22.33 3.45 -2.95
CA LYS A 39 -23.49 4.21 -2.43
C LYS A 39 -23.25 5.72 -2.44
N LYS A 40 -22.01 6.18 -2.42
CA LYS A 40 -21.63 7.60 -2.49
C LYS A 40 -21.55 8.12 -3.93
N GLY A 41 -21.58 7.24 -4.93
CA GLY A 41 -21.48 7.58 -6.36
C GLY A 41 -20.19 8.38 -6.65
N LYS A 42 -20.33 9.54 -7.30
CA LYS A 42 -19.22 10.43 -7.65
C LYS A 42 -18.44 11.01 -6.45
N ASN A 43 -18.96 10.88 -5.24
CA ASN A 43 -18.28 11.27 -4.01
C ASN A 43 -17.45 10.12 -3.41
N GLY A 44 -17.65 8.89 -3.89
CA GLY A 44 -16.89 7.72 -3.49
C GLY A 44 -15.46 7.79 -4.02
N GLN A 45 -14.51 7.32 -3.22
CA GLN A 45 -13.10 7.27 -3.57
C GLN A 45 -12.45 6.00 -3.08
N ILE A 46 -11.70 5.34 -3.95
CA ILE A 46 -10.95 4.12 -3.63
C ILE A 46 -9.50 4.30 -4.08
N PHE A 47 -8.57 4.00 -3.18
CA PHE A 47 -7.16 3.85 -3.52
C PHE A 47 -6.67 2.46 -3.11
N ILE A 48 -6.02 1.76 -4.03
CA ILE A 48 -5.46 0.43 -3.78
C ILE A 48 -4.02 0.38 -4.25
N LYS A 49 -3.10 0.04 -3.35
CA LYS A 49 -1.72 -0.30 -3.69
C LYS A 49 -1.49 -1.77 -3.40
N VAL A 50 -1.16 -2.53 -4.43
CA VAL A 50 -0.91 -3.99 -4.36
C VAL A 50 0.16 -4.39 -5.37
N ASN A 51 0.67 -5.62 -5.28
CA ASN A 51 1.60 -6.08 -6.30
C ASN A 51 0.87 -6.63 -7.53
N SER A 52 -0.25 -7.34 -7.33
CA SER A 52 -0.99 -7.97 -8.44
C SER A 52 -2.50 -7.93 -8.22
N VAL A 53 -3.25 -7.87 -9.33
CA VAL A 53 -4.72 -7.85 -9.39
C VAL A 53 -5.18 -8.89 -10.39
N THR A 54 -5.70 -10.04 -9.90
CA THR A 54 -6.16 -11.16 -10.73
C THR A 54 -7.47 -11.80 -10.22
N ASP A 55 -7.98 -11.39 -9.05
CA ASP A 55 -9.23 -11.93 -8.52
C ASP A 55 -10.42 -11.38 -9.29
N LYS A 56 -11.14 -12.28 -9.98
CA LYS A 56 -12.23 -11.92 -10.88
C LYS A 56 -13.37 -11.21 -10.17
N GLU A 57 -13.72 -11.66 -8.98
CA GLU A 57 -14.88 -11.14 -8.24
C GLU A 57 -14.62 -9.68 -7.79
N ILE A 58 -13.44 -9.41 -7.24
CA ILE A 58 -13.05 -8.05 -6.84
C ILE A 58 -12.90 -7.15 -8.08
N ILE A 59 -12.36 -7.67 -9.20
CA ILE A 59 -12.28 -6.92 -10.46
C ILE A 59 -13.68 -6.52 -10.94
N CYS A 60 -14.63 -7.46 -11.00
CA CYS A 60 -16.01 -7.15 -11.38
C CYS A 60 -16.63 -6.10 -10.46
N LYS A 61 -16.37 -6.19 -9.15
CA LYS A 61 -16.89 -5.23 -8.18
C LYS A 61 -16.27 -3.83 -8.35
N LEU A 62 -15.00 -3.72 -8.69
CA LEU A 62 -14.34 -2.45 -9.03
C LEU A 62 -14.91 -1.84 -10.32
N GLN A 63 -15.26 -2.68 -11.31
CA GLN A 63 -15.93 -2.22 -12.53
C GLN A 63 -17.34 -1.67 -12.22
N GLU A 64 -18.10 -2.33 -11.36
CA GLU A 64 -19.41 -1.85 -10.89
C GLU A 64 -19.25 -0.50 -10.17
N ALA A 65 -18.25 -0.36 -9.31
CA ALA A 65 -17.96 0.88 -8.60
C ALA A 65 -17.59 2.01 -9.58
N SER A 66 -16.79 1.73 -10.60
CA SER A 66 -16.49 2.71 -11.65
C SER A 66 -17.75 3.17 -12.39
N LYS A 67 -18.66 2.23 -12.76
CA LYS A 67 -19.96 2.58 -13.38
C LYS A 67 -20.84 3.44 -12.47
N ALA A 68 -20.75 3.23 -11.16
CA ALA A 68 -21.47 4.06 -10.18
C ALA A 68 -20.84 5.46 -10.02
N GLY A 69 -19.70 5.74 -10.66
CA GLY A 69 -19.02 7.03 -10.64
C GLY A 69 -17.95 7.17 -9.56
N VAL A 70 -17.57 6.11 -8.87
CA VAL A 70 -16.50 6.11 -7.85
C VAL A 70 -15.14 6.37 -8.52
N ASP A 71 -14.37 7.33 -8.01
CA ASP A 71 -12.98 7.56 -8.45
C ASP A 71 -12.06 6.50 -7.86
N ILE A 72 -11.45 5.68 -8.73
CA ILE A 72 -10.62 4.55 -8.34
C ILE A 72 -9.21 4.75 -8.86
N THR A 73 -8.25 4.84 -7.95
CA THR A 73 -6.83 4.92 -8.28
C THR A 73 -6.11 3.68 -7.76
N MET A 74 -5.38 3.01 -8.63
CA MET A 74 -4.62 1.82 -8.28
C MET A 74 -3.14 1.99 -8.56
N LEU A 75 -2.30 1.47 -7.67
CA LEU A 75 -0.85 1.37 -7.86
C LEU A 75 -0.46 -0.11 -7.86
N VAL A 76 -0.23 -0.65 -9.07
CA VAL A 76 0.01 -2.09 -9.28
C VAL A 76 1.32 -2.27 -10.03
N ARG A 77 2.30 -2.95 -9.43
CA ARG A 77 3.64 -3.12 -10.03
C ARG A 77 3.84 -4.43 -10.79
N GLY A 78 2.93 -5.38 -10.64
CA GLY A 78 2.97 -6.70 -11.28
C GLY A 78 1.77 -6.91 -12.19
N ILE A 79 1.21 -8.12 -12.16
CA ILE A 79 0.09 -8.51 -13.01
C ILE A 79 -1.17 -7.69 -12.67
N CYS A 80 -1.77 -7.06 -13.69
CA CYS A 80 -3.03 -6.34 -13.56
C CYS A 80 -4.01 -6.85 -14.63
N CYS A 81 -5.08 -7.52 -14.21
CA CYS A 81 -6.13 -8.05 -15.09
C CYS A 81 -7.33 -7.11 -15.23
N ILE A 82 -7.14 -5.81 -14.91
CA ILE A 82 -8.15 -4.79 -15.15
C ILE A 82 -7.61 -3.76 -16.14
N LEU A 83 -8.34 -3.48 -17.21
CA LEU A 83 -8.03 -2.43 -18.16
C LEU A 83 -8.76 -1.15 -17.73
N PRO A 84 -8.02 -0.04 -17.47
CA PRO A 84 -8.61 1.23 -17.06
C PRO A 84 -9.15 2.01 -18.25
N GLY A 85 -10.01 3.01 -17.99
CA GLY A 85 -10.42 4.01 -18.97
C GLY A 85 -11.35 3.51 -20.07
N ILE A 86 -11.95 2.33 -19.93
CA ILE A 86 -12.93 1.81 -20.91
C ILE A 86 -14.28 2.48 -20.65
N PRO A 87 -14.86 3.23 -21.66
CA PRO A 87 -16.13 3.90 -21.51
C PRO A 87 -17.25 2.97 -21.06
N GLY A 88 -18.05 3.41 -20.08
CA GLY A 88 -19.17 2.64 -19.53
C GLY A 88 -18.78 1.42 -18.70
N LEU A 89 -17.47 1.18 -18.47
CA LEU A 89 -17.00 0.04 -17.68
C LEU A 89 -15.96 0.44 -16.62
N THR A 90 -14.83 1.01 -17.03
CA THR A 90 -13.70 1.35 -16.15
C THR A 90 -13.22 2.79 -16.35
N GLU A 91 -14.09 3.66 -16.82
CA GLU A 91 -13.76 5.06 -17.14
C GLU A 91 -13.26 5.86 -15.96
N ASN A 92 -13.66 5.48 -14.72
CA ASN A 92 -13.24 6.12 -13.48
C ASN A 92 -12.11 5.35 -12.78
N ILE A 93 -11.47 4.38 -13.44
CA ILE A 93 -10.33 3.64 -12.92
C ILE A 93 -9.05 4.17 -13.56
N LYS A 94 -8.05 4.47 -12.72
CA LYS A 94 -6.69 4.82 -13.13
C LYS A 94 -5.72 3.82 -12.51
N VAL A 95 -4.82 3.27 -13.32
CA VAL A 95 -3.81 2.32 -12.86
C VAL A 95 -2.42 2.84 -13.16
N TYR A 96 -1.61 2.93 -12.13
CA TYR A 96 -0.20 3.31 -12.21
C TYR A 96 0.69 2.14 -11.83
N SER A 97 1.89 2.09 -12.40
CA SER A 97 2.94 1.14 -12.04
C SER A 97 4.23 1.88 -11.75
N ILE A 98 4.87 1.56 -10.63
CA ILE A 98 6.18 2.09 -10.27
C ILE A 98 7.11 0.91 -10.01
N VAL A 99 8.14 0.80 -10.85
CA VAL A 99 9.24 -0.16 -10.70
C VAL A 99 10.53 0.64 -10.65
N GLY A 100 11.19 0.63 -9.51
CA GLY A 100 12.37 1.42 -9.25
C GLY A 100 13.49 0.61 -8.61
N ARG A 101 14.43 1.31 -7.95
CA ARG A 101 15.59 0.73 -7.27
C ARG A 101 15.19 -0.19 -6.10
N PHE A 102 14.14 0.21 -5.36
CA PHE A 102 13.69 -0.53 -4.19
C PHE A 102 12.43 -1.32 -4.48
N LEU A 103 12.30 -2.48 -3.83
CA LEU A 103 11.11 -3.31 -3.92
C LEU A 103 9.95 -2.66 -3.15
N GLU A 104 8.89 -2.32 -3.88
CA GLU A 104 7.64 -1.78 -3.34
C GLU A 104 6.70 -2.92 -2.96
N HIS A 105 6.78 -3.42 -1.73
CA HIS A 105 6.03 -4.61 -1.30
C HIS A 105 4.87 -4.30 -0.34
N SER A 106 4.61 -3.03 -0.05
CA SER A 106 3.47 -2.63 0.79
C SER A 106 2.14 -2.80 0.05
N ARG A 107 1.12 -3.26 0.77
CA ARG A 107 -0.25 -3.29 0.27
C ARG A 107 -1.08 -2.39 1.15
N ILE A 108 -1.79 -1.47 0.50
CA ILE A 108 -2.61 -0.44 1.14
C ILE A 108 -3.96 -0.44 0.46
N TYR A 109 -5.00 -0.46 1.27
CA TYR A 109 -6.39 -0.33 0.83
C TYR A 109 -7.00 0.88 1.53
N SER A 110 -7.53 1.82 0.77
CA SER A 110 -8.15 3.04 1.29
C SER A 110 -9.50 3.26 0.62
N PHE A 111 -10.53 3.46 1.44
CA PHE A 111 -11.89 3.70 1.02
C PHE A 111 -12.39 5.00 1.65
N GLY A 112 -12.93 5.88 0.84
CA GLY A 112 -13.34 7.23 1.24
C GLY A 112 -12.18 8.22 1.37
N LYS A 113 -12.49 9.42 1.82
CA LYS A 113 -11.56 10.55 1.97
C LYS A 113 -11.82 11.31 3.26
N GLY A 114 -10.82 12.09 3.70
CA GLY A 114 -10.92 12.94 4.89
C GLY A 114 -11.21 12.11 6.16
N GLU A 115 -12.09 12.59 7.01
CA GLU A 115 -12.43 11.95 8.30
C GLU A 115 -13.11 10.58 8.13
N GLU A 116 -13.85 10.38 7.04
CA GLU A 116 -14.52 9.12 6.74
C GLU A 116 -13.60 8.05 6.15
N GLN A 117 -12.35 8.39 5.86
CA GLN A 117 -11.40 7.46 5.27
C GLN A 117 -11.20 6.22 6.14
N LYS A 118 -11.41 5.05 5.53
CA LYS A 118 -11.07 3.74 6.10
C LYS A 118 -9.82 3.25 5.40
N LEU A 119 -8.73 3.13 6.16
CA LEU A 119 -7.41 2.80 5.64
C LEU A 119 -6.90 1.53 6.29
N PHE A 120 -6.35 0.64 5.47
CA PHE A 120 -5.84 -0.66 5.88
C PHE A 120 -4.48 -0.92 5.25
N ILE A 121 -3.62 -1.60 5.99
CA ILE A 121 -2.43 -2.26 5.46
C ILE A 121 -2.65 -3.76 5.48
N ALA A 122 -2.16 -4.47 4.46
CA ALA A 122 -2.40 -5.90 4.35
C ALA A 122 -1.18 -6.68 3.84
N SER A 123 -1.20 -7.99 4.09
CA SER A 123 -0.25 -8.92 3.49
C SER A 123 -0.70 -9.40 2.12
N ALA A 124 -2.00 -9.31 1.79
CA ALA A 124 -2.63 -9.84 0.60
C ALA A 124 -2.53 -8.91 -0.61
N ASP A 125 -2.24 -9.48 -1.77
CA ASP A 125 -2.57 -8.92 -3.07
C ASP A 125 -4.01 -9.28 -3.48
N ILE A 126 -4.59 -8.61 -4.47
CA ILE A 126 -5.92 -8.96 -5.04
C ILE A 126 -5.74 -10.16 -5.99
N MET A 127 -5.47 -11.30 -5.42
CA MET A 127 -5.30 -12.56 -6.15
C MET A 127 -6.17 -13.64 -5.53
N THR A 128 -6.83 -14.46 -6.34
CA THR A 128 -7.69 -15.57 -5.88
C THR A 128 -6.97 -16.46 -4.87
N ARG A 129 -5.69 -16.80 -5.13
CA ARG A 129 -4.91 -17.60 -4.18
C ARG A 129 -4.68 -16.94 -2.82
N ASN A 130 -4.58 -15.60 -2.77
CA ASN A 130 -4.45 -14.85 -1.51
C ASN A 130 -5.78 -14.80 -0.77
N MET A 131 -6.87 -14.62 -1.51
CA MET A 131 -8.20 -14.47 -0.94
C MET A 131 -8.78 -15.81 -0.44
N ASP A 132 -8.55 -16.90 -1.20
CA ASP A 132 -9.26 -18.16 -0.99
C ASP A 132 -8.37 -19.28 -0.43
N ASN A 133 -7.03 -19.21 -0.61
CA ASN A 133 -6.15 -20.34 -0.31
C ASN A 133 -5.00 -20.03 0.65
N ARG A 134 -4.80 -18.78 1.04
CA ARG A 134 -3.73 -18.37 1.95
C ARG A 134 -4.28 -17.76 3.22
N VAL A 135 -3.50 -17.89 4.30
CA VAL A 135 -3.74 -17.08 5.50
C VAL A 135 -3.10 -15.71 5.27
N GLU A 136 -3.93 -14.71 5.11
CA GLU A 136 -3.53 -13.32 4.92
C GLU A 136 -4.24 -12.44 5.95
N VAL A 137 -3.62 -11.31 6.30
CA VAL A 137 -4.17 -10.39 7.29
C VAL A 137 -4.21 -8.97 6.74
N GLY A 138 -5.33 -8.28 6.98
CA GLY A 138 -5.49 -6.84 6.80
C GLY A 138 -5.75 -6.16 8.14
N CYS A 139 -5.00 -5.11 8.43
CA CYS A 139 -5.05 -4.37 9.68
C CYS A 139 -5.60 -2.96 9.42
N PRO A 140 -6.68 -2.54 10.11
CA PRO A 140 -7.20 -1.18 10.02
C PRO A 140 -6.26 -0.19 10.72
N ILE A 141 -6.15 0.99 10.15
CA ILE A 141 -5.41 2.11 10.72
C ILE A 141 -6.40 3.11 11.33
N TYR A 142 -6.37 3.22 12.66
CA TYR A 142 -7.26 4.12 13.41
C TYR A 142 -6.61 5.46 13.76
N SER A 143 -5.29 5.45 14.09
CA SER A 143 -4.57 6.68 14.44
C SER A 143 -4.50 7.64 13.25
N GLN A 144 -4.87 8.89 13.48
CA GLN A 144 -4.86 9.93 12.46
C GLN A 144 -3.42 10.21 11.99
N ASP A 145 -2.45 10.26 12.91
CA ASP A 145 -1.03 10.49 12.59
C ASP A 145 -0.49 9.43 11.62
N ILE A 146 -0.89 8.15 11.82
CA ILE A 146 -0.48 7.07 10.95
C ILE A 146 -1.21 7.16 9.60
N LYS A 147 -2.50 7.52 9.58
CA LYS A 147 -3.23 7.78 8.33
C LYS A 147 -2.56 8.89 7.54
N ASP A 148 -2.17 9.98 8.19
CA ASP A 148 -1.53 11.11 7.54
C ASP A 148 -0.17 10.75 6.96
N ALA A 149 0.63 9.95 7.69
CA ALA A 149 1.89 9.43 7.19
C ALA A 149 1.71 8.50 5.96
N ILE A 150 0.71 7.61 5.99
CA ILE A 150 0.41 6.74 4.84
C ILE A 150 -0.13 7.56 3.66
N ASN A 151 -1.00 8.54 3.90
CA ASN A 151 -1.50 9.42 2.86
C ASN A 151 -0.39 10.29 2.25
N HIS A 152 0.58 10.73 3.05
CA HIS A 152 1.78 11.40 2.57
C HIS A 152 2.58 10.50 1.63
N TYR A 153 2.85 9.26 2.06
CA TYR A 153 3.50 8.24 1.22
C TYR A 153 2.75 8.02 -0.10
N ILE A 154 1.43 7.87 -0.07
CA ILE A 154 0.60 7.69 -1.27
C ILE A 154 0.75 8.89 -2.21
N ARG A 155 0.70 10.13 -1.69
CA ARG A 155 0.87 11.36 -2.49
C ARG A 155 2.23 11.39 -3.18
N ILE A 156 3.32 11.04 -2.47
CA ILE A 156 4.66 10.99 -3.05
C ILE A 156 4.71 9.95 -4.17
N CYS A 157 4.18 8.74 -3.96
CA CYS A 157 4.12 7.72 -5.00
C CYS A 157 3.34 8.21 -6.23
N LEU A 158 2.18 8.81 -6.03
CA LEU A 158 1.36 9.33 -7.13
C LEU A 158 1.96 10.57 -7.81
N SER A 159 2.89 11.28 -7.18
CA SER A 159 3.60 12.41 -7.78
C SER A 159 4.80 11.98 -8.64
N ASP A 160 5.20 10.71 -8.63
CA ASP A 160 6.32 10.23 -9.43
C ASP A 160 6.11 10.48 -10.92
N THR A 161 7.12 11.07 -11.56
CA THR A 161 7.14 11.38 -13.00
C THR A 161 8.36 10.75 -13.71
N VAL A 162 9.23 10.08 -12.97
CA VAL A 162 10.46 9.48 -13.51
C VAL A 162 10.28 7.99 -13.77
N LYS A 163 9.62 7.28 -12.86
CA LYS A 163 9.46 5.83 -12.92
C LYS A 163 8.00 5.41 -13.12
N ALA A 164 7.04 6.27 -12.78
CA ALA A 164 5.63 5.94 -12.91
C ALA A 164 5.22 5.76 -14.37
N ARG A 165 4.53 4.67 -14.62
CA ARG A 165 3.86 4.35 -15.88
C ARG A 165 2.37 4.30 -15.65
N VAL A 166 1.62 4.70 -16.66
CA VAL A 166 0.15 4.68 -16.68
C VAL A 166 -0.29 3.52 -17.56
N LEU A 167 -1.10 2.63 -17.04
CA LEU A 167 -1.74 1.58 -17.84
C LEU A 167 -2.83 2.22 -18.70
N GLN A 168 -2.80 1.92 -19.99
CA GLN A 168 -3.77 2.39 -20.98
C GLN A 168 -4.89 1.37 -21.17
N SER A 169 -5.97 1.80 -21.82
CA SER A 169 -7.13 0.95 -22.11
C SER A 169 -6.85 -0.19 -23.10
N ASP A 170 -5.76 -0.10 -23.86
CA ASP A 170 -5.26 -1.16 -24.76
C ASP A 170 -4.31 -2.15 -24.08
N GLY A 171 -4.01 -1.96 -22.78
CA GLY A 171 -3.10 -2.80 -22.01
C GLY A 171 -1.63 -2.38 -22.09
N THR A 172 -1.29 -1.31 -22.80
CA THR A 172 0.06 -0.78 -22.87
C THR A 172 0.38 0.11 -21.65
N TYR A 173 1.66 0.29 -21.35
CA TYR A 173 2.14 1.14 -20.27
C TYR A 173 2.96 2.30 -20.80
N ASP A 174 2.41 3.51 -20.71
CA ASP A 174 3.10 4.74 -21.06
C ASP A 174 3.78 5.38 -19.86
N LEU A 175 4.85 6.12 -20.11
CA LEU A 175 5.43 6.98 -19.11
C LEU A 175 4.38 8.02 -18.68
N LYS A 176 4.26 8.25 -17.39
CA LYS A 176 3.37 9.29 -16.89
C LYS A 176 3.83 10.64 -17.47
N PRO A 177 2.91 11.42 -18.06
CA PRO A 177 3.26 12.71 -18.64
C PRO A 177 3.96 13.61 -17.63
N ASN A 178 5.12 14.14 -18.01
CA ASN A 178 5.90 15.05 -17.16
C ASN A 178 5.58 16.49 -17.54
N VAL A 179 4.98 17.24 -16.66
CA VAL A 179 4.54 18.60 -16.99
C VAL A 179 5.54 19.67 -16.55
N GLN A 180 6.29 19.51 -15.44
CA GLN A 180 7.20 20.57 -14.97
C GLN A 180 8.35 20.13 -14.05
N SER A 181 8.31 18.98 -13.40
CA SER A 181 9.36 18.54 -12.48
C SER A 181 9.62 17.03 -12.55
N LYS A 182 10.89 16.66 -12.47
CA LYS A 182 11.30 15.25 -12.38
C LYS A 182 11.26 14.80 -10.92
N ILE A 183 10.25 14.05 -10.53
CA ILE A 183 10.08 13.51 -9.19
C ILE A 183 10.26 12.00 -9.25
N ASN A 184 11.26 11.48 -8.52
CA ASN A 184 11.41 10.06 -8.25
C ASN A 184 10.97 9.79 -6.81
N CYS A 185 9.84 9.14 -6.64
CA CYS A 185 9.21 8.92 -5.33
C CYS A 185 10.14 8.17 -4.35
N GLN A 186 10.89 7.18 -4.84
CA GLN A 186 11.80 6.40 -3.99
C GLN A 186 12.98 7.24 -3.48
N GLU A 187 13.50 8.16 -4.29
CA GLU A 187 14.56 9.08 -3.86
C GLU A 187 14.03 10.13 -2.85
N VAL A 188 12.81 10.63 -3.06
CA VAL A 188 12.18 11.56 -2.11
C VAL A 188 12.01 10.88 -0.76
N LEU A 189 11.38 9.70 -0.73
CA LEU A 189 11.16 8.92 0.50
C LEU A 189 12.47 8.54 1.19
N LEU A 190 13.51 8.21 0.43
CA LEU A 190 14.83 7.92 1.00
C LEU A 190 15.43 9.15 1.68
N ARG A 191 15.36 10.33 1.04
CA ARG A 191 15.85 11.59 1.63
C ARG A 191 15.10 11.95 2.90
N GLU A 192 13.76 11.79 2.92
CA GLU A 192 12.96 12.02 4.12
C GLU A 192 13.38 11.09 5.26
N ALA A 193 13.51 9.79 4.99
CA ALA A 193 13.93 8.82 5.99
C ALA A 193 15.35 9.11 6.56
N ILE A 194 16.27 9.58 5.72
CA ILE A 194 17.61 9.99 6.18
C ILE A 194 17.52 11.24 7.06
N SER A 195 16.75 12.25 6.65
CA SER A 195 16.57 13.50 7.40
C SER A 195 15.94 13.26 8.77
N GLU A 196 14.91 12.41 8.84
CA GLU A 196 14.30 12.03 10.11
C GLU A 196 15.28 11.31 11.04
N LYS A 197 16.13 10.43 10.50
CA LYS A 197 17.14 9.74 11.28
C LYS A 197 18.16 10.70 11.88
N ILE A 198 18.63 11.68 11.09
CA ILE A 198 19.59 12.70 11.54
C ILE A 198 18.95 13.53 12.67
N ASN A 199 17.69 13.97 12.49
CA ASN A 199 16.96 14.75 13.49
C ASN A 199 16.77 13.95 14.80
N ARG A 200 16.40 12.67 14.71
CA ARG A 200 16.26 11.79 15.90
C ARG A 200 17.58 11.57 16.62
N GLN A 201 18.69 11.41 15.91
CA GLN A 201 20.01 11.27 16.52
C GLN A 201 20.45 12.55 17.22
N SER A 202 20.17 13.72 16.65
CA SER A 202 20.43 15.02 17.27
C SER A 202 19.62 15.23 18.55
N ILE A 203 18.36 14.81 18.58
CA ILE A 203 17.49 14.89 19.77
C ILE A 203 17.95 13.93 20.86
N VAL A 204 18.34 12.70 20.51
CA VAL A 204 18.83 11.68 21.47
C VAL A 204 20.17 12.10 22.09
N SER A 205 21.03 12.82 21.35
CA SER A 205 22.29 13.34 21.89
C SER A 205 22.11 14.52 22.86
N LEU A 206 20.94 15.13 22.89
CA LEU A 206 20.61 16.26 23.79
C LEU A 206 19.89 15.84 25.07
N GLN A 207 19.49 14.58 25.21
CA GLN A 207 18.84 14.08 26.44
C GLN A 207 19.82 13.21 27.23
N PRO A 208 20.04 13.48 28.55
CA PRO A 208 20.79 12.57 29.40
C PRO A 208 20.05 11.23 29.49
N TYR A 209 20.79 10.16 29.21
CA TYR A 209 20.32 8.79 29.23
C TYR A 209 19.91 8.36 30.64
N ASN A 210 18.62 8.31 30.92
CA ASN A 210 18.08 7.64 32.10
C ASN A 210 17.77 6.18 31.77
N SER A 211 18.66 5.29 32.17
CA SER A 211 18.55 3.85 32.03
C SER A 211 17.56 3.27 33.05
N ALA A 212 16.27 3.19 32.68
CA ALA A 212 15.34 2.25 33.30
C ALA A 212 14.20 1.93 32.34
N HIS A 213 14.02 0.65 32.03
CA HIS A 213 12.94 0.03 31.29
C HIS A 213 12.86 0.31 29.77
N ASP A 214 13.58 -0.51 28.98
CA ASP A 214 13.10 -0.92 27.64
C ASP A 214 13.86 -2.14 27.11
N SER A 215 13.48 -3.35 27.54
CA SER A 215 14.13 -4.59 27.08
C SER A 215 13.54 -5.23 25.81
N HIS A 216 12.42 -4.70 25.28
CA HIS A 216 11.76 -5.31 24.10
C HIS A 216 11.87 -4.55 22.77
N ASN A 217 12.34 -3.30 22.77
CA ASN A 217 12.44 -2.47 21.56
C ASN A 217 13.82 -2.52 20.85
N GLY A 218 14.80 -3.23 21.42
CA GLY A 218 16.20 -3.19 20.97
C GLY A 218 16.47 -3.96 19.67
N PHE A 219 15.74 -5.04 19.39
CA PHE A 219 16.05 -5.90 18.25
C PHE A 219 15.64 -5.27 16.91
N PHE A 220 14.44 -4.75 16.78
CA PHE A 220 13.97 -4.08 15.56
C PHE A 220 14.73 -2.77 15.30
N LYS A 221 15.06 -1.99 16.33
CA LYS A 221 15.90 -0.80 16.20
C LYS A 221 17.31 -1.13 15.66
N ARG A 222 17.93 -2.23 16.10
CA ARG A 222 19.25 -2.67 15.63
C ARG A 222 19.21 -3.19 14.19
N LEU A 223 18.19 -3.96 13.82
CA LEU A 223 18.03 -4.48 12.47
C LEU A 223 17.81 -3.33 11.46
N TYR A 224 16.94 -2.37 11.78
CA TYR A 224 16.65 -1.22 10.95
C TYR A 224 17.88 -0.29 10.80
N ALA A 225 18.61 -0.03 11.90
CA ALA A 225 19.83 0.76 11.87
C ALA A 225 20.95 0.10 11.04
N SER A 226 21.11 -1.23 11.11
CA SER A 226 22.10 -1.98 10.33
C SER A 226 21.83 -1.91 8.82
N VAL A 227 20.58 -2.06 8.40
CA VAL A 227 20.18 -1.99 6.98
C VAL A 227 20.42 -0.59 6.41
N ILE A 228 20.03 0.46 7.14
CA ILE A 228 20.21 1.85 6.68
C ILE A 228 21.67 2.25 6.64
N THR A 229 22.48 1.81 7.60
CA THR A 229 23.94 2.12 7.62
C THR A 229 24.65 1.47 6.44
N LYS A 230 24.30 0.23 6.08
CA LYS A 230 24.85 -0.42 4.88
C LYS A 230 24.45 0.30 3.59
N LEU A 231 23.20 0.76 3.49
CA LEU A 231 22.72 1.54 2.34
C LEU A 231 23.44 2.88 2.22
N TYR A 232 23.64 3.59 3.32
CA TYR A 232 24.35 4.86 3.33
C TYR A 232 25.81 4.73 2.90
N ASN A 233 26.51 3.71 3.40
CA ASN A 233 27.93 3.46 3.06
C ASN A 233 28.10 3.04 1.59
N ASN A 234 27.10 2.37 0.99
CA ASN A 234 27.13 2.06 -0.43
C ASN A 234 26.85 3.30 -1.30
N LEU A 235 25.97 4.21 -0.87
CA LEU A 235 25.69 5.47 -1.57
C LEU A 235 26.89 6.41 -1.58
N LYS A 236 27.74 6.37 -0.54
CA LYS A 236 28.97 7.19 -0.46
C LYS A 236 30.09 6.68 -1.35
N LYS A 237 30.12 5.37 -1.65
CA LYS A 237 31.10 4.76 -2.56
C LYS A 237 30.81 4.99 -4.04
N ASP A 238 29.56 5.28 -4.39
CA ASP A 238 29.14 5.55 -5.77
C ASP A 238 29.24 7.05 -6.13
N SER A 239 29.70 7.90 -5.21
CA SER A 239 29.85 9.37 -5.38
C SER A 239 31.32 9.87 -5.35
N ASP A 240 32.29 8.97 -5.16
CA ASP A 240 33.72 9.17 -5.40
C ASP A 240 34.13 8.38 -6.66
#